data_23e59591f5643078da6ba2a82f27f1a0
#
_entry.id   23e59591f5643078da6ba2a82f27f1a0
#
_cell.length_a   1.000
_cell.length_b   1.000
_cell.length_c   1.000
_cell.angle_alpha   90.00
_cell.angle_beta   90.00
_cell.angle_gamma   90.00
#
_symmetry.space_group_name_H-M   'P 1'
#
loop_
_entity.id
_entity.type
_entity.pdbx_description
1 polymer ?
#
loop_
_entity_poly.entity_id
_entity_poly.type
_entity_poly.pdbx_seq_one_letter_code
_entity_poly.pdbx_strand_id
1 'polypeptide(L)'
;MSEFKDKILMITGGTGSFGNAVLNRFLETDIKEIRIFSRDELKQDNMRHEYQAKYPDAFNKLKFYIGDVRDIQSIKNAMHGVDYVYHAAALKQVPSC
;
A
#
# COMPACT_ATOMS: atom_id res chain seq x y z
N MET A 1 2.29 22.25 5.24
CA MET A 1 1.13 21.71 5.38
C MET A 1 0.89 20.55 4.55
N SER A 2 0.44 19.51 5.02
CA SER A 2 0.25 18.33 4.27
C SER A 2 -1.20 18.07 3.98
N GLU A 3 -1.47 17.60 2.79
CA GLU A 3 -2.81 17.23 2.41
C GLU A 3 -3.13 15.85 2.92
N PHE A 4 -2.14 15.13 3.45
CA PHE A 4 -2.33 13.73 3.80
C PHE A 4 -2.39 13.47 5.30
N LYS A 5 -2.30 14.50 6.09
CA LYS A 5 -2.37 14.33 7.54
C LYS A 5 -3.69 13.66 7.90
N ASP A 6 -3.62 12.64 8.73
CA ASP A 6 -4.78 11.86 9.18
C ASP A 6 -5.49 11.10 8.06
N LYS A 7 -4.82 10.91 6.92
CA LYS A 7 -5.41 10.16 5.82
C LYS A 7 -4.82 8.76 5.73
N ILE A 8 -5.59 7.85 5.18
CA ILE A 8 -5.16 6.47 5.02
C ILE A 8 -5.16 6.13 3.53
N LEU A 9 -4.03 5.66 3.04
CA LEU A 9 -3.88 5.28 1.65
C LEU A 9 -3.77 3.78 1.53
N MET A 10 -4.45 3.17 0.56
CA MET A 10 -4.28 1.76 0.27
C MET A 10 -3.65 1.61 -1.10
N ILE A 11 -2.63 0.76 -1.22
CA ILE A 11 -1.98 0.50 -2.49
C ILE A 11 -2.24 -0.96 -2.84
N THR A 12 -2.99 -1.20 -3.92
CA THR A 12 -3.24 -2.56 -4.34
C THR A 12 -2.13 -2.97 -5.29
N GLY A 13 -1.66 -4.19 -5.16
CA GLY A 13 -0.50 -4.64 -5.93
C GLY A 13 0.76 -3.94 -5.47
N GLY A 14 0.80 -3.52 -4.21
CA GLY A 14 1.87 -2.68 -3.71
C GLY A 14 3.23 -3.32 -3.56
N THR A 15 3.32 -4.64 -3.78
CA THR A 15 4.61 -5.30 -3.65
C THR A 15 5.41 -5.25 -4.95
N GLY A 16 4.85 -4.74 -6.05
CA GLY A 16 5.60 -4.61 -7.29
C GLY A 16 6.45 -3.34 -7.27
N SER A 17 7.27 -3.16 -8.30
CA SER A 17 8.17 -2.01 -8.33
C SER A 17 7.41 -0.69 -8.36
N PHE A 18 6.28 -0.65 -9.06
CA PHE A 18 5.51 0.58 -9.13
C PHE A 18 4.88 0.90 -7.78
N GLY A 19 4.36 -0.13 -7.10
CA GLY A 19 3.81 0.05 -5.77
C GLY A 19 4.86 0.51 -4.77
N ASN A 20 6.08 -0.01 -4.89
CA ASN A 20 7.16 0.41 -4.02
C ASN A 20 7.51 1.87 -4.23
N ALA A 21 7.50 2.33 -5.48
CA ALA A 21 7.80 3.73 -5.77
C ALA A 21 6.76 4.65 -5.14
N VAL A 22 5.49 4.28 -5.25
CA VAL A 22 4.42 5.06 -4.65
C VAL A 22 4.55 5.07 -3.13
N LEU A 23 4.84 3.91 -2.54
CA LEU A 23 4.99 3.79 -1.11
C LEU A 23 6.11 4.70 -0.61
N ASN A 24 7.26 4.70 -1.30
CA ASN A 24 8.38 5.53 -0.88
C ASN A 24 8.01 7.01 -0.89
N ARG A 25 7.25 7.44 -1.88
CA ARG A 25 6.86 8.84 -1.94
C ARG A 25 5.98 9.22 -0.77
N PHE A 26 5.01 8.38 -0.45
CA PHE A 26 4.06 8.73 0.60
C PHE A 26 4.62 8.53 2.01
N LEU A 27 5.64 7.68 2.17
CA LEU A 27 6.25 7.54 3.47
C LEU A 27 6.92 8.82 3.94
N GLU A 28 7.30 9.68 3.00
CA GLU A 28 7.95 10.93 3.36
C GLU A 28 6.95 12.02 3.74
N THR A 29 5.66 11.75 3.57
CA THR A 29 4.65 12.72 3.94
C THR A 29 4.19 12.45 5.37
N ASP A 30 3.28 13.26 5.88
CA ASP A 30 2.73 13.01 7.20
C ASP A 30 1.44 12.23 7.12
N ILE A 31 1.30 11.36 6.09
CA ILE A 31 0.15 10.50 5.97
C ILE A 31 0.04 9.61 7.22
N LYS A 32 -1.17 9.32 7.62
CA LYS A 32 -1.38 8.59 8.86
C LYS A 32 -1.06 7.10 8.72
N GLU A 33 -1.49 6.49 7.62
CA GLU A 33 -1.33 5.06 7.46
C GLU A 33 -1.29 4.69 5.98
N ILE A 34 -0.50 3.69 5.63
CA ILE A 34 -0.44 3.17 4.28
C ILE A 34 -0.69 1.69 4.35
N ARG A 35 -1.70 1.21 3.65
CA ARG A 35 -2.04 -0.21 3.63
C ARG A 35 -1.60 -0.82 2.33
N ILE A 36 -0.83 -1.91 2.42
CA ILE A 36 -0.35 -2.63 1.26
C ILE A 36 -1.24 -3.86 1.08
N PHE A 37 -1.94 -3.93 -0.04
CA PHE A 37 -2.87 -5.02 -0.31
C PHE A 37 -2.37 -5.81 -1.51
N SER A 38 -2.10 -7.08 -1.33
CA SER A 38 -1.58 -7.90 -2.41
C SER A 38 -1.81 -9.37 -2.10
N ARG A 39 -1.72 -10.22 -3.13
CA ARG A 39 -1.88 -11.66 -2.94
C ARG A 39 -0.57 -12.33 -2.59
N ASP A 40 0.55 -11.65 -2.81
CA ASP A 40 1.85 -12.29 -2.69
C ASP A 40 2.40 -12.15 -1.28
N GLU A 41 2.19 -13.16 -0.47
CA GLU A 41 2.60 -13.15 0.92
C GLU A 41 4.11 -13.07 1.08
N LEU A 42 4.84 -13.75 0.22
CA LEU A 42 6.30 -13.74 0.30
C LEU A 42 6.86 -12.35 0.01
N LYS A 43 6.35 -11.71 -1.01
CA LYS A 43 6.82 -10.37 -1.34
C LYS A 43 6.47 -9.37 -0.25
N GLN A 44 5.32 -9.53 0.39
CA GLN A 44 4.95 -8.67 1.50
C GLN A 44 5.89 -8.87 2.68
N ASP A 45 6.27 -10.11 2.94
CA ASP A 45 7.17 -10.41 4.04
C ASP A 45 8.54 -9.78 3.79
N ASN A 46 9.04 -9.90 2.57
CA ASN A 46 10.31 -9.28 2.21
C ASN A 46 10.23 -7.76 2.32
N MET A 47 9.14 -7.19 1.86
CA MET A 47 8.94 -5.75 1.92
C MET A 47 8.88 -5.27 3.37
N ARG A 48 8.21 -6.04 4.22
CA ARG A 48 8.10 -5.69 5.63
C ARG A 48 9.49 -5.62 6.28
N HIS A 49 10.31 -6.62 6.01
CA HIS A 49 11.65 -6.64 6.58
C HIS A 49 12.50 -5.50 6.05
N GLU A 50 12.42 -5.25 4.75
CA GLU A 50 13.20 -4.20 4.13
C GLU A 50 12.84 -2.83 4.69
N TYR A 51 11.56 -2.53 4.78
CA TYR A 51 11.13 -1.22 5.24
C TYR A 51 11.33 -1.04 6.74
N GLN A 52 11.25 -2.11 7.50
CA GLN A 52 11.52 -2.04 8.92
C GLN A 52 12.97 -1.66 9.16
N ALA A 53 13.88 -2.15 8.33
CA ALA A 53 15.28 -1.84 8.47
C ALA A 53 15.61 -0.44 7.98
N LYS A 54 15.02 -0.05 6.85
CA LYS A 54 15.33 1.26 6.26
C LYS A 54 14.61 2.43 6.93
N TYR A 55 13.38 2.22 7.34
CA TYR A 55 12.56 3.30 7.87
C TYR A 55 11.90 2.90 9.18
N PRO A 56 12.70 2.65 10.21
CA PRO A 56 12.12 2.15 11.46
C PRO A 56 11.10 3.11 12.08
N ASP A 57 11.29 4.40 11.90
CA ASP A 57 10.36 5.36 12.49
C ASP A 57 9.05 5.45 11.70
N ALA A 58 9.14 5.34 10.38
CA ALA A 58 7.95 5.42 9.55
C ALA A 58 7.25 4.08 9.38
N PHE A 59 7.91 3.00 9.78
CA PHE A 59 7.37 1.67 9.54
C PHE A 59 6.04 1.45 10.24
N ASN A 60 5.80 2.09 11.35
CA ASN A 60 4.53 1.88 12.05
C ASN A 60 3.34 2.48 11.30
N LYS A 61 3.58 3.22 10.22
CA LYS A 61 2.49 3.68 9.37
C LYS A 61 2.03 2.58 8.43
N LEU A 62 2.85 1.53 8.22
CA LEU A 62 2.56 0.52 7.24
C LEU A 62 1.72 -0.60 7.83
N LYS A 63 0.70 -1.01 7.09
CA LYS A 63 -0.12 -2.16 7.45
C LYS A 63 -0.17 -3.06 6.22
N PHE A 64 -0.08 -4.35 6.43
CA PHE A 64 -0.04 -5.30 5.34
C PHE A 64 -1.26 -6.19 5.36
N TYR A 65 -1.91 -6.30 4.21
CA TYR A 65 -3.12 -7.12 4.08
C TYR A 65 -2.94 -8.10 2.93
N ILE A 66 -3.19 -9.37 3.17
CA ILE A 66 -3.11 -10.38 2.13
C ILE A 66 -4.51 -10.62 1.59
N GLY A 67 -4.68 -10.50 0.30
CA GLY A 67 -5.98 -10.75 -0.30
C GLY A 67 -5.96 -10.53 -1.80
N ASP A 68 -7.11 -10.79 -2.43
CA ASP A 68 -7.25 -10.67 -3.87
C ASP A 68 -8.26 -9.56 -4.14
N VAL A 69 -7.92 -8.64 -5.02
CA VAL A 69 -8.83 -7.54 -5.34
C VAL A 69 -10.14 -8.04 -5.94
N ARG A 70 -10.16 -9.26 -6.45
CA ARG A 70 -11.39 -9.84 -6.99
C ARG A 70 -12.30 -10.39 -5.90
N ASP A 71 -11.77 -10.51 -4.68
CA ASP A 71 -12.55 -11.00 -3.56
C ASP A 71 -13.11 -9.80 -2.81
N ILE A 72 -14.40 -9.54 -3.00
CA ILE A 72 -15.02 -8.37 -2.43
C ILE A 72 -14.89 -8.30 -0.92
N GLN A 73 -14.98 -9.43 -0.25
CA GLN A 73 -14.89 -9.45 1.19
C GLN A 73 -13.49 -9.02 1.67
N SER A 74 -12.46 -9.52 0.99
CA SER A 74 -11.09 -9.15 1.36
C SER A 74 -10.85 -7.67 1.16
N ILE A 75 -11.28 -7.14 0.01
CA ILE A 75 -10.98 -5.75 -0.28
C ILE A 75 -11.80 -4.82 0.60
N LYS A 76 -13.01 -5.19 0.95
CA LYS A 76 -13.82 -4.38 1.85
C LYS A 76 -13.17 -4.27 3.22
N ASN A 77 -12.65 -5.37 3.73
CA ASN A 77 -12.00 -5.36 5.04
C ASN A 77 -10.78 -4.45 5.01
N ALA A 78 -10.00 -4.53 3.94
CA ALA A 78 -8.78 -3.73 3.84
C ALA A 78 -9.08 -2.25 3.57
N MET A 79 -10.26 -1.95 3.01
CA MET A 79 -10.61 -0.58 2.68
C MET A 79 -11.32 0.17 3.79
N HIS A 80 -11.62 -0.48 4.87
CA HIS A 80 -12.36 0.17 5.95
C HIS A 80 -11.57 1.39 6.47
N GLY A 81 -12.15 2.56 6.33
CA GLY A 81 -11.48 3.78 6.79
C GLY A 81 -10.47 4.37 5.82
N VAL A 82 -10.30 3.74 4.64
CA VAL A 82 -9.33 4.22 3.67
C VAL A 82 -9.85 5.47 2.96
N ASP A 83 -9.00 6.47 2.82
CA ASP A 83 -9.35 7.71 2.14
C ASP A 83 -8.96 7.71 0.67
N TYR A 84 -7.84 7.07 0.32
CA TYR A 84 -7.37 7.02 -1.06
C TYR A 84 -6.95 5.60 -1.44
N VAL A 85 -7.19 5.20 -2.68
CA VAL A 85 -6.77 3.91 -3.17
C VAL A 85 -5.93 4.10 -4.42
N TYR A 86 -4.78 3.48 -4.47
CA TYR A 86 -3.89 3.52 -5.63
C TYR A 86 -3.75 2.11 -6.17
N HIS A 87 -4.23 1.89 -7.40
CA HIS A 87 -4.19 0.56 -8.00
C HIS A 87 -2.94 0.37 -8.84
N ALA A 88 -1.86 0.01 -8.20
CA ALA A 88 -0.60 -0.19 -8.92
C ALA A 88 -0.70 -1.32 -9.93
N ALA A 89 -1.38 -2.39 -9.56
CA ALA A 89 -1.53 -3.52 -10.46
C ALA A 89 -2.37 -3.14 -11.68
N ALA A 90 -3.38 -2.34 -11.50
CA ALA A 90 -4.23 -1.94 -12.60
C ALA A 90 -3.47 -1.10 -13.60
N LEU A 91 -2.60 -0.23 -13.10
CA LEU A 91 -1.83 0.60 -14.00
C LEU A 91 -0.92 -0.19 -14.90
N LYS A 92 -0.42 -1.29 -14.40
CA LYS A 92 0.43 -2.13 -15.22
C LYS A 92 -0.33 -2.79 -16.32
N GLN A 93 -1.61 -2.99 -16.12
CA GLN A 93 -2.37 -3.69 -17.07
C GLN A 93 -3.01 -2.87 -18.09
N VAL A 94 -3.04 -1.63 -17.97
CA VAL A 94 -3.76 -0.79 -18.78
C VAL A 94 -3.14 -0.50 -19.97
N PRO A 95 -3.12 -1.11 -20.92
CA PRO A 95 -2.48 -0.79 -22.02
C PRO A 95 -3.37 0.07 -22.66
N SER A 96 -4.16 0.35 -22.59
CA SER A 96 -4.74 1.10 -23.25
C SER A 96 -5.87 1.25 -23.09
N CYS A 97 -6.31 1.47 -22.92
CA CYS A 97 -7.45 1.69 -22.92
C CYS A 97 -7.82 2.35 -23.58
#